data_42e3ec27f826525521e94c7ffb716394
#
_entry.id   42e3ec27f826525521e94c7ffb716394
#
_cell.length_a   1.000
_cell.length_b   1.000
_cell.length_c   1.000
_cell.angle_alpha   90.00
_cell.angle_beta   90.00
_cell.angle_gamma   90.00
#
_symmetry.space_group_name_H-M   'P 1'
#
loop_
_entity.id
_entity.type
_entity.pdbx_description
1 polymer ?
#
loop_
_entity_poly.entity_id
_entity_poly.type
_entity_poly.pdbx_seq_one_letter_code
_entity_poly.pdbx_strand_id
1 'polypeptide(L)'
;KGLEFDVVFLPGWEEGLFPHQKSIEEKGQNGLEEERRLAYVGITRAKKKAIISFSMNRFYQGDWIDSMASRFLDELPEKYLEKNSFFEDEIDDTQDFDFNQDFEIEEESRSPGWIRYQKRIK
;
A
#
# COMPACT_ATOMS: atom_id res chain seq x y z
N LYS A 1 23.89 1.45 -2.15
CA LYS A 1 24.30 0.05 -2.29
C LYS A 1 24.64 -0.50 -0.91
N GLY A 2 24.04 -1.62 -0.49
CA GLY A 2 24.33 -2.28 0.78
C GLY A 2 23.44 -1.86 1.96
N LEU A 3 22.45 -0.98 1.77
CA LEU A 3 21.47 -0.69 2.83
C LEU A 3 20.49 -1.85 2.94
N GLU A 4 20.40 -2.41 4.14
CA GLU A 4 19.48 -3.49 4.49
C GLU A 4 18.83 -3.20 5.83
N PHE A 5 17.57 -3.60 5.97
CA PHE A 5 16.75 -3.35 7.15
C PHE A 5 16.11 -4.66 7.62
N ASP A 6 15.87 -4.78 8.90
CA ASP A 6 15.21 -5.99 9.44
C ASP A 6 13.81 -6.15 8.86
N VAL A 7 13.07 -5.06 8.76
CA VAL A 7 11.72 -5.02 8.17
C VAL A 7 11.65 -3.91 7.12
N VAL A 8 11.05 -4.20 5.99
CA VAL A 8 10.83 -3.25 4.90
C VAL A 8 9.35 -3.22 4.54
N PHE A 9 8.77 -2.02 4.44
CA PHE A 9 7.41 -1.81 3.97
C PHE A 9 7.42 -1.36 2.51
N LEU A 10 6.66 -2.06 1.69
CA LEU A 10 6.54 -1.83 0.24
C LEU A 10 5.06 -1.58 -0.11
N PRO A 11 4.57 -0.36 0.10
CA PRO A 11 3.18 -0.01 -0.20
C PRO A 11 2.95 0.26 -1.69
N GLY A 12 1.68 0.18 -2.12
CA GLY A 12 1.27 0.60 -3.46
C GLY A 12 1.57 -0.41 -4.56
N TRP A 13 1.58 -1.70 -4.26
CA TRP A 13 1.75 -2.75 -5.26
C TRP A 13 0.45 -3.01 -6.02
N GLU A 14 0.12 -2.06 -6.90
CA GLU A 14 -1.11 -2.00 -7.70
C GLU A 14 -0.79 -1.84 -9.19
N GLU A 15 -1.57 -2.48 -10.06
CA GLU A 15 -1.45 -2.28 -11.50
C GLU A 15 -1.62 -0.80 -11.87
N GLY A 16 -0.74 -0.31 -12.74
CA GLY A 16 -0.69 1.09 -13.13
C GLY A 16 0.16 1.98 -12.22
N LEU A 17 0.31 1.61 -10.94
CA LEU A 17 1.17 2.30 -9.99
C LEU A 17 2.53 1.59 -9.85
N PHE A 18 2.51 0.29 -9.66
CA PHE A 18 3.69 -0.56 -9.65
C PHE A 18 3.35 -1.98 -10.14
N PRO A 19 3.68 -2.37 -11.38
CA PRO A 19 4.48 -1.62 -12.36
C PRO A 19 3.80 -0.34 -12.85
N HIS A 20 4.60 0.71 -13.06
CA HIS A 20 4.09 2.00 -13.48
C HIS A 20 3.62 1.97 -14.92
N GLN A 21 2.37 2.40 -15.16
CA GLN A 21 1.74 2.34 -16.48
C GLN A 21 2.58 3.02 -17.57
N LYS A 22 3.11 4.20 -17.27
CA LYS A 22 3.93 4.95 -18.22
C LYS A 22 5.21 4.24 -18.64
N SER A 23 5.86 3.50 -17.73
CA SER A 23 7.04 2.70 -18.06
C SER A 23 6.72 1.63 -19.08
N ILE A 24 5.55 1.01 -18.98
CA ILE A 24 5.09 -0.02 -19.92
C ILE A 24 4.70 0.60 -21.26
N GLU A 25 4.01 1.73 -21.27
CA GLU A 25 3.59 2.42 -22.50
C GLU A 25 4.78 2.94 -23.32
N GLU A 26 5.79 3.52 -22.66
CA GLU A 26 6.96 4.10 -23.33
C GLU A 26 7.98 3.05 -23.77
N LYS A 27 8.21 2.02 -22.97
CA LYS A 27 9.31 1.05 -23.17
C LYS A 27 8.84 -0.38 -23.40
N GLY A 28 7.55 -0.64 -23.34
CA GLY A 28 6.98 -1.98 -23.51
C GLY A 28 7.54 -2.99 -22.52
N GLN A 29 7.97 -4.14 -23.02
CA GLN A 29 8.51 -5.23 -22.20
C GLN A 29 9.76 -4.80 -21.43
N ASN A 30 10.62 -3.95 -22.00
CA ASN A 30 11.80 -3.47 -21.31
C ASN A 30 11.45 -2.62 -20.09
N GLY A 31 10.38 -1.82 -20.17
CA GLY A 31 9.86 -1.05 -19.03
C GLY A 31 9.38 -1.97 -17.91
N LEU A 32 8.65 -3.03 -18.26
CA LEU A 32 8.19 -4.02 -17.29
C LEU A 32 9.36 -4.73 -16.60
N GLU A 33 10.42 -5.06 -17.33
CA GLU A 33 11.62 -5.68 -16.76
C GLU A 33 12.38 -4.74 -15.82
N GLU A 34 12.44 -3.44 -16.14
CA GLU A 34 13.01 -2.43 -15.23
C GLU A 34 12.22 -2.34 -13.92
N GLU A 35 10.89 -2.28 -13.99
CA GLU A 35 10.01 -2.27 -12.81
C GLU A 35 10.16 -3.56 -11.99
N ARG A 36 10.29 -4.73 -12.64
CA ARG A 36 10.54 -6.01 -11.96
C ARG A 36 11.88 -6.02 -11.20
N ARG A 37 12.91 -5.40 -11.76
CA ARG A 37 14.19 -5.23 -11.06
C ARG A 37 14.06 -4.34 -9.83
N LEU A 38 13.25 -3.29 -9.89
CA LEU A 38 12.95 -2.45 -8.73
C LEU A 38 12.22 -3.23 -7.65
N ALA A 39 11.26 -4.08 -8.03
CA ALA A 39 10.57 -4.97 -7.10
C ALA A 39 11.56 -5.90 -6.37
N TYR A 40 12.44 -6.54 -7.12
CA TYR A 40 13.49 -7.39 -6.57
C TYR A 40 14.41 -6.63 -5.60
N VAL A 41 14.86 -5.44 -6.00
CA VAL A 41 15.71 -4.60 -5.15
C VAL A 41 14.98 -4.22 -3.85
N GLY A 42 13.71 -3.83 -3.93
CA GLY A 42 12.91 -3.49 -2.76
C GLY A 42 12.78 -4.66 -1.77
N ILE A 43 12.38 -5.82 -2.26
CA ILE A 43 12.22 -7.03 -1.42
C ILE A 43 13.55 -7.44 -0.79
N THR A 44 14.63 -7.40 -1.55
CA THR A 44 15.96 -7.84 -1.07
C THR A 44 16.63 -6.86 -0.12
N ARG A 45 16.02 -5.71 0.19
CA ARG A 45 16.47 -4.82 1.29
C ARG A 45 16.04 -5.36 2.65
N ALA A 46 15.08 -6.27 2.71
CA ALA A 46 14.62 -6.87 3.95
C ALA A 46 15.53 -8.03 4.38
N LYS A 47 16.03 -7.98 5.62
CA LYS A 47 16.78 -9.08 6.23
C LYS A 47 15.87 -10.17 6.76
N LYS A 48 14.72 -9.78 7.34
CA LYS A 48 13.81 -10.70 8.02
C LYS A 48 12.42 -10.71 7.39
N LYS A 49 11.83 -9.54 7.14
CA LYS A 49 10.45 -9.43 6.68
C LYS A 49 10.26 -8.28 5.71
N ALA A 50 9.67 -8.55 4.55
CA ALA A 50 9.11 -7.55 3.66
C ALA A 50 7.59 -7.56 3.80
N ILE A 51 6.98 -6.39 4.01
CA ILE A 51 5.54 -6.20 4.12
C ILE A 51 5.08 -5.45 2.89
N ILE A 52 4.37 -6.16 2.02
CA ILE A 52 3.84 -5.62 0.77
C ILE A 52 2.37 -5.33 0.98
N SER A 53 1.92 -4.15 0.58
CA SER A 53 0.51 -3.76 0.68
C SER A 53 0.00 -3.10 -0.58
N PHE A 54 -1.29 -3.25 -0.83
CA PHE A 54 -2.02 -2.63 -1.92
C PHE A 54 -3.43 -2.25 -1.49
N SER A 55 -4.03 -1.28 -2.18
CA SER A 55 -5.43 -0.89 -2.01
C SER A 55 -6.28 -1.50 -3.10
N MET A 56 -7.50 -1.91 -2.78
CA MET A 56 -8.50 -2.31 -3.79
C MET A 56 -9.19 -1.09 -4.42
N ASN A 57 -9.26 0.01 -3.70
CA ASN A 57 -9.78 1.30 -4.19
C ASN A 57 -8.89 2.43 -3.70
N ARG A 58 -8.77 3.45 -4.52
CA ARG A 58 -7.96 4.64 -4.23
C ARG A 58 -8.71 5.90 -4.60
N PHE A 59 -8.70 6.88 -3.70
CA PHE A 59 -9.21 8.21 -4.02
C PHE A 59 -8.16 9.00 -4.80
N TYR A 60 -8.49 9.35 -6.04
CA TYR A 60 -7.58 10.08 -6.92
C TYR A 60 -8.34 11.12 -7.74
N GLN A 61 -7.86 12.36 -7.74
CA GLN A 61 -8.43 13.50 -8.49
C GLN A 61 -9.94 13.75 -8.26
N GLY A 62 -10.44 13.47 -7.06
CA GLY A 62 -11.83 13.71 -6.68
C GLY A 62 -12.75 12.51 -6.81
N ASP A 63 -12.28 11.39 -7.36
CA ASP A 63 -13.05 10.17 -7.53
C ASP A 63 -12.40 8.93 -6.88
N TRP A 64 -13.21 7.95 -6.54
CA TRP A 64 -12.76 6.63 -6.15
C TRP A 64 -12.50 5.77 -7.38
N ILE A 65 -11.28 5.27 -7.52
CA ILE A 65 -10.85 4.41 -8.62
C ILE A 65 -10.57 3.03 -8.05
N ASP A 66 -11.16 2.01 -8.68
CA ASP A 66 -10.83 0.62 -8.36
C ASP A 66 -9.41 0.31 -8.81
N SER A 67 -8.67 -0.35 -7.93
CA SER A 67 -7.30 -0.77 -8.16
C SER A 67 -7.21 -2.29 -8.17
N MET A 68 -6.32 -2.82 -8.99
CA MET A 68 -5.99 -4.24 -9.00
C MET A 68 -4.63 -4.48 -8.36
N ALA A 69 -4.49 -5.61 -7.69
CA ALA A 69 -3.20 -6.04 -7.18
C ALA A 69 -2.15 -6.13 -8.30
N SER A 70 -0.91 -5.75 -7.99
CA SER A 70 0.19 -5.83 -8.94
C SER A 70 0.43 -7.26 -9.41
N ARG A 71 0.68 -7.44 -10.71
CA ARG A 71 1.08 -8.73 -11.31
C ARG A 71 2.35 -9.32 -10.68
N PHE A 72 3.20 -8.49 -10.09
CA PHE A 72 4.40 -8.95 -9.41
C PHE A 72 4.11 -9.77 -8.16
N LEU A 73 2.92 -9.63 -7.57
CA LEU A 73 2.50 -10.47 -6.44
C LEU A 73 2.33 -11.93 -6.85
N ASP A 74 1.83 -12.17 -8.06
CA ASP A 74 1.64 -13.52 -8.60
C ASP A 74 2.97 -14.22 -8.95
N GLU A 75 4.03 -13.44 -9.12
CA GLU A 75 5.39 -13.93 -9.39
C GLU A 75 6.13 -14.36 -8.11
N LEU A 76 5.61 -14.02 -6.92
CA LEU A 76 6.22 -14.38 -5.66
C LEU A 76 5.93 -15.83 -5.27
N PRO A 77 6.92 -16.56 -4.70
CA PRO A 77 6.72 -17.94 -4.29
C PRO A 77 5.73 -18.05 -3.13
N GLU A 78 4.60 -18.69 -3.33
CA GLU A 78 3.52 -18.83 -2.33
C GLU A 78 3.98 -19.42 -1.00
N LYS A 79 4.94 -20.31 -1.01
CA LYS A 79 5.48 -20.96 0.21
C LYS A 79 6.13 -20.01 1.21
N TYR A 80 6.45 -18.79 0.78
CA TYR A 80 7.05 -17.74 1.62
C TYR A 80 6.10 -16.57 1.88
N LEU A 81 4.86 -16.65 1.36
CA LEU A 81 3.87 -15.60 1.50
C LEU A 81 2.91 -15.90 2.64
N GLU A 82 2.73 -14.92 3.50
CA GLU A 82 1.63 -14.85 4.45
C GLU A 82 0.66 -13.77 3.96
N LYS A 83 -0.56 -14.20 3.60
CA LYS A 83 -1.60 -13.29 3.08
C LYS A 83 -2.52 -12.89 4.23
N ASN A 84 -2.62 -11.59 4.48
CA ASN A 84 -3.53 -11.01 5.44
C ASN A 84 -4.48 -10.06 4.71
N SER A 85 -5.77 -10.23 4.92
CA SER A 85 -6.80 -9.28 4.49
C SER A 85 -7.36 -8.58 5.72
N PHE A 86 -7.41 -7.26 5.69
CA PHE A 86 -8.02 -6.48 6.78
C PHE A 86 -9.55 -6.52 6.76
N PHE A 87 -10.15 -7.18 5.76
CA PHE A 87 -11.60 -7.20 5.56
C PHE A 87 -12.24 -8.58 5.71
N GLU A 88 -11.47 -9.65 5.95
CA GLU A 88 -12.02 -11.01 6.09
C GLU A 88 -12.28 -11.46 7.54
N ASP A 89 -11.67 -10.79 8.52
CA ASP A 89 -11.91 -11.08 9.93
C ASP A 89 -12.77 -9.96 10.53
N GLU A 90 -14.01 -10.29 10.91
CA GLU A 90 -14.99 -9.46 11.62
C GLU A 90 -15.96 -8.63 10.76
N ILE A 91 -16.76 -9.30 9.94
CA ILE A 91 -18.17 -8.92 9.87
C ILE A 91 -18.92 -9.89 10.79
N ASP A 92 -18.75 -9.74 12.07
CA ASP A 92 -19.78 -10.12 13.03
C ASP A 92 -20.84 -9.01 13.00
N ASP A 93 -21.99 -9.32 12.44
CA ASP A 93 -23.10 -8.45 12.06
C ASP A 93 -23.81 -7.77 13.26
N THR A 94 -23.14 -7.54 14.41
CA THR A 94 -23.79 -7.07 15.64
C THR A 94 -23.11 -5.94 16.39
N GLN A 95 -22.11 -5.26 15.83
CA GLN A 95 -21.62 -4.03 16.46
C GLN A 95 -21.68 -2.86 15.49
N ASP A 96 -22.66 -1.98 15.68
CA ASP A 96 -22.65 -0.62 15.15
C ASP A 96 -21.36 0.05 15.62
N PHE A 97 -20.35 0.12 14.75
CA PHE A 97 -19.11 0.85 14.99
C PHE A 97 -19.43 2.34 14.94
N ASP A 98 -19.73 2.94 16.10
CA ASP A 98 -19.87 4.38 16.21
C ASP A 98 -18.48 5.04 16.09
N PHE A 99 -18.14 5.44 14.89
CA PHE A 99 -16.88 6.10 14.53
C PHE A 99 -16.59 7.37 15.36
N ASN A 100 -17.57 7.86 16.11
CA ASN A 100 -17.45 9.07 16.91
C ASN A 100 -17.08 8.83 18.39
N GLN A 101 -17.18 7.59 18.87
CA GLN A 101 -16.98 7.30 20.32
C GLN A 101 -15.58 6.76 20.67
N ASP A 102 -14.85 6.13 19.75
CA ASP A 102 -13.64 5.39 20.10
C ASP A 102 -12.30 6.06 19.75
N PHE A 103 -12.33 7.29 19.21
CA PHE A 103 -11.11 8.04 18.95
C PHE A 103 -11.02 9.34 19.77
N GLU A 104 -10.81 9.22 21.07
CA GLU A 104 -10.13 10.28 21.82
C GLU A 104 -8.63 10.27 21.42
N ILE A 105 -8.34 10.89 20.27
CA ILE A 105 -6.95 11.16 19.89
C ILE A 105 -6.50 12.32 20.76
N GLU A 106 -5.59 12.06 21.71
CA GLU A 106 -4.93 13.09 22.47
C GLU A 106 -4.39 14.17 21.53
N GLU A 107 -4.65 15.45 21.84
CA GLU A 107 -4.30 16.58 20.95
C GLU A 107 -2.81 16.65 20.59
N GLU A 108 -1.94 16.10 21.43
CA GLU A 108 -0.48 16.06 21.23
C GLU A 108 -0.04 15.12 20.09
N SER A 109 -0.84 14.17 19.67
CA SER A 109 -0.49 13.21 18.61
C SER A 109 -0.82 13.68 17.18
N ARG A 110 -1.46 14.84 17.03
CA ARG A 110 -1.91 15.35 15.74
C ARG A 110 -0.77 15.98 14.94
N SER A 111 -0.53 15.48 13.75
CA SER A 111 0.48 16.06 12.87
C SER A 111 0.15 17.51 12.50
N PRO A 112 1.16 18.38 12.28
CA PRO A 112 0.94 19.78 11.87
C PRO A 112 0.10 19.95 10.60
N GLY A 113 0.05 18.92 9.74
CA GLY A 113 -0.78 18.87 8.54
C GLY A 113 -2.26 18.72 8.83
N TRP A 114 -2.64 17.89 9.80
CA TRP A 114 -4.02 17.69 10.24
C TRP A 114 -4.62 18.95 10.87
N ILE A 115 -3.84 19.64 11.70
CA ILE A 115 -4.27 20.91 12.33
C ILE A 115 -4.54 22.00 11.26
N ARG A 116 -3.72 22.05 10.21
CA ARG A 116 -3.93 22.97 9.07
C ARG A 116 -5.16 22.62 8.25
N TYR A 117 -5.47 21.35 8.10
CA TYR A 117 -6.66 20.89 7.38
C TYR A 117 -7.95 21.30 8.09
N GLN A 118 -8.03 21.08 9.40
CA GLN A 118 -9.22 21.47 10.19
C GLN A 118 -9.49 22.98 10.19
N LYS A 119 -8.45 23.82 10.17
CA LYS A 119 -8.61 25.29 10.07
C LYS A 119 -9.15 25.76 8.72
N ARG A 120 -9.07 24.93 7.67
CA ARG A 120 -9.60 25.24 6.33
C ARG A 120 -11.09 24.93 6.17
N ILE A 121 -11.64 24.03 6.98
CA ILE A 121 -13.03 23.58 6.89
C ILE A 121 -13.96 24.46 7.74
N LYS A 122 -13.43 25.25 8.64
CA LYS A 122 -14.17 26.27 9.40
C LYS A 122 -14.13 27.60 8.68
#